data_6e163034f96f1bd077284971639c9697
#
_entry.id   6e163034f96f1bd077284971639c9697
#
_cell.length_a   1.000
_cell.length_b   1.000
_cell.length_c   1.000
_cell.angle_alpha   90.00
_cell.angle_beta   90.00
_cell.angle_gamma   90.00
#
_symmetry.space_group_name_H-M   'P 1'
#
loop_
_entity.id
_entity.type
_entity.pdbx_description
1 polymer ?
#
loop_
_entity_poly.entity_id
_entity_poly.type
_entity_poly.pdbx_seq_one_letter_code
_entity_poly.pdbx_strand_id
1 'polypeptide(L)'
;MNLLLTIGLAIASLLPQADDSFWRDSIPTEMRQSYIDYGEQYAGKPWMDLPWTVFAENKQTGNRVNYEKLCFEKRRQLAALVMAEIMEGKGRFMGDIVDGMGSFCEETWWGIPAHYSKAIPLAELQEVDLFNAETASLIVWTKYMLHKQFDQFSPDLCQRIDREIERRILIPALEKDYWWKTAGMNWNPWICSNWLTCVLLCEKDEARQAEAIAQIRKATQAFIDAYPEDGGCDEGPGYWDRAAASMFEILRLLPEDPENPRNPELSNKIRNMAAYAYKTYIGNDYCVCFADAHENKAVQQVNIVYPFGLWLNDQTMRQFGAYLGRQKGVLTNPAALYDKSGNFPTLGRELFFLRHISDFIEEQPREPLLKDVWLPDLQIMTARRGNLFVAMKGGTNGESHNHNDVGSFIVYANGEPLFIDPAVGEYTAKTFGKDRYDIWTMQSGYHNLPQINGIDQKDGKQYAAKVISHKEGQLCLDIAGAYPKEAAVKSWKRTIKAMKSGVSVIEDYELYDYRQPTRLMFLTLDPDALKRIHYDANQLSATIEDISNQLDPLLQSMWGPKMYRVILTIKSAKTNNRIKYTIQ
;
A
#
# COMPACT_ATOMS: atom_id res chain seq x y z
N MET A 1 33.88 -17.71 -13.10
CA MET A 1 33.22 -16.66 -13.92
C MET A 1 32.97 -15.50 -12.98
N ASN A 2 33.36 -14.30 -13.35
CA ASN A 2 33.31 -13.13 -12.47
C ASN A 2 31.85 -12.83 -12.09
N LEU A 3 31.55 -12.64 -10.79
CA LEU A 3 30.19 -12.41 -10.24
C LEU A 3 29.50 -11.21 -10.93
N LEU A 4 30.23 -10.12 -11.15
CA LEU A 4 29.74 -8.92 -11.85
C LEU A 4 29.29 -9.23 -13.29
N LEU A 5 30.06 -10.03 -14.00
CA LEU A 5 29.75 -10.42 -15.37
C LEU A 5 28.49 -11.30 -15.40
N THR A 6 28.36 -12.21 -14.45
CA THR A 6 27.21 -13.11 -14.34
C THR A 6 25.93 -12.34 -14.00
N ILE A 7 25.97 -11.40 -13.08
CA ILE A 7 24.82 -10.58 -12.69
C ILE A 7 24.45 -9.61 -13.81
N GLY A 8 25.43 -8.95 -14.44
CA GLY A 8 25.18 -8.04 -15.57
C GLY A 8 24.54 -8.76 -16.75
N LEU A 9 24.99 -9.98 -17.08
CA LEU A 9 24.39 -10.81 -18.12
C LEU A 9 22.99 -11.28 -17.75
N ALA A 10 22.74 -11.59 -16.47
CA ALA A 10 21.41 -11.98 -16.01
C ALA A 10 20.41 -10.84 -16.16
N ILE A 11 20.76 -9.61 -15.74
CA ILE A 11 19.87 -8.45 -15.89
C ILE A 11 19.64 -8.11 -17.36
N ALA A 12 20.70 -8.12 -18.18
CA ALA A 12 20.57 -7.86 -19.63
C ALA A 12 19.70 -8.90 -20.34
N SER A 13 19.68 -10.16 -19.86
CA SER A 13 18.79 -11.19 -20.38
C SER A 13 17.33 -10.98 -19.96
N LEU A 14 17.10 -10.36 -18.81
CA LEU A 14 15.77 -10.09 -18.26
C LEU A 14 15.16 -8.82 -18.86
N LEU A 15 15.98 -7.78 -19.11
CA LEU A 15 15.52 -6.47 -19.50
C LEU A 15 16.43 -5.85 -20.57
N PRO A 16 15.98 -5.77 -21.86
CA PRO A 16 16.77 -5.17 -22.94
C PRO A 16 16.92 -3.65 -22.75
N GLN A 17 18.04 -3.08 -23.21
CA GLN A 17 18.27 -1.63 -23.20
C GLN A 17 17.36 -0.90 -24.22
N ALA A 18 17.28 0.43 -24.14
CA ALA A 18 16.36 1.25 -24.93
C ALA A 18 16.57 1.15 -26.46
N ASP A 19 17.79 0.85 -26.92
CA ASP A 19 18.09 0.68 -28.34
C ASP A 19 17.66 -0.68 -28.92
N ASP A 20 17.27 -1.64 -28.08
CA ASP A 20 16.75 -2.93 -28.52
C ASP A 20 15.41 -2.78 -29.25
N SER A 21 15.23 -3.56 -30.31
CA SER A 21 14.02 -3.51 -31.13
C SER A 21 12.77 -3.97 -30.36
N PHE A 22 12.91 -4.71 -29.27
CA PHE A 22 11.81 -5.17 -28.43
C PHE A 22 10.82 -4.04 -28.09
N TRP A 23 11.31 -2.87 -27.71
CA TRP A 23 10.47 -1.74 -27.30
C TRP A 23 9.59 -1.19 -28.43
N ARG A 24 10.03 -1.37 -29.68
CA ARG A 24 9.32 -0.90 -30.88
C ARG A 24 8.49 -1.98 -31.54
N ASP A 25 8.92 -3.24 -31.45
CA ASP A 25 8.31 -4.36 -32.17
C ASP A 25 7.29 -5.12 -31.33
N SER A 26 7.52 -5.22 -29.98
CA SER A 26 6.68 -6.02 -29.10
C SER A 26 5.62 -5.20 -28.34
N ILE A 27 5.84 -3.89 -28.14
CA ILE A 27 4.87 -3.03 -27.47
C ILE A 27 3.80 -2.58 -28.46
N PRO A 28 2.49 -2.73 -28.19
CA PRO A 28 1.42 -2.27 -29.07
C PRO A 28 1.57 -0.80 -29.46
N THR A 29 1.33 -0.48 -30.72
CA THR A 29 1.54 0.87 -31.28
C THR A 29 0.76 1.94 -30.49
N GLU A 30 -0.49 1.66 -30.13
CA GLU A 30 -1.33 2.59 -29.37
C GLU A 30 -0.77 2.85 -27.97
N MET A 31 -0.34 1.79 -27.28
CA MET A 31 0.29 1.91 -25.96
C MET A 31 1.61 2.68 -26.04
N ARG A 32 2.42 2.38 -27.05
CA ARG A 32 3.69 3.08 -27.29
C ARG A 32 3.46 4.57 -27.57
N GLN A 33 2.47 4.90 -28.41
CA GLN A 33 2.13 6.30 -28.69
C GLN A 33 1.69 7.04 -27.45
N SER A 34 0.91 6.40 -26.57
CA SER A 34 0.44 7.05 -25.36
C SER A 34 1.58 7.33 -24.34
N TYR A 35 2.65 6.53 -24.29
CA TYR A 35 3.86 6.90 -23.54
C TYR A 35 4.57 8.11 -24.15
N ILE A 36 4.65 8.17 -25.48
CA ILE A 36 5.25 9.30 -26.19
C ILE A 36 4.45 10.58 -25.90
N ASP A 37 3.13 10.53 -26.05
CA ASP A 37 2.23 11.65 -25.81
C ASP A 37 2.28 12.14 -24.34
N TYR A 38 2.46 11.21 -23.41
CA TYR A 38 2.63 11.55 -22.00
C TYR A 38 3.97 12.25 -21.73
N GLY A 39 5.06 11.76 -22.33
CA GLY A 39 6.38 12.40 -22.25
C GLY A 39 6.41 13.77 -22.93
N GLU A 40 5.68 13.96 -24.03
CA GLU A 40 5.55 15.26 -24.72
C GLU A 40 4.97 16.35 -23.80
N GLN A 41 4.14 15.99 -22.83
CA GLN A 41 3.64 16.94 -21.86
C GLN A 41 4.75 17.57 -21.00
N TYR A 42 5.89 16.92 -20.90
CA TYR A 42 7.05 17.37 -20.12
C TYR A 42 8.20 17.90 -20.98
N ALA A 43 8.22 17.63 -22.27
CA ALA A 43 9.28 18.06 -23.18
C ALA A 43 9.43 19.59 -23.21
N GLY A 44 10.67 20.06 -23.07
CA GLY A 44 11.00 21.50 -23.00
C GLY A 44 10.53 22.22 -21.74
N LYS A 45 9.95 21.53 -20.77
CA LYS A 45 9.58 22.15 -19.50
C LYS A 45 10.80 22.27 -18.57
N PRO A 46 10.94 23.39 -17.84
CA PRO A 46 12.03 23.55 -16.89
C PRO A 46 11.94 22.49 -15.78
N TRP A 47 13.09 22.04 -15.30
CA TRP A 47 13.17 21.17 -14.15
C TRP A 47 12.83 21.95 -12.88
N MET A 48 11.98 21.33 -12.03
CA MET A 48 11.54 21.98 -10.80
C MET A 48 12.68 22.14 -9.80
N ASP A 49 12.77 23.33 -9.22
CA ASP A 49 13.52 23.55 -7.99
C ASP A 49 12.75 22.99 -6.78
N LEU A 50 13.50 22.51 -5.80
CA LEU A 50 12.99 22.06 -4.52
C LEU A 50 13.41 23.05 -3.42
N PRO A 51 12.60 24.10 -3.14
CA PRO A 51 13.01 25.19 -2.27
C PRO A 51 13.19 24.76 -0.82
N TRP A 52 14.25 25.21 -0.17
CA TRP A 52 14.51 24.93 1.25
C TRP A 52 13.44 25.52 2.17
N THR A 53 12.80 26.61 1.78
CA THR A 53 11.68 27.20 2.53
C THR A 53 10.50 26.23 2.60
N VAL A 54 10.18 25.56 1.48
CA VAL A 54 9.12 24.55 1.43
C VAL A 54 9.55 23.27 2.15
N PHE A 55 10.82 22.86 2.04
CA PHE A 55 11.36 21.75 2.83
C PHE A 55 11.20 21.99 4.34
N ALA A 56 11.50 23.19 4.80
CA ALA A 56 11.45 23.57 6.21
C ALA A 56 10.03 23.59 6.80
N GLU A 57 8.98 23.70 5.99
CA GLU A 57 7.58 23.72 6.45
C GLU A 57 7.25 22.52 7.32
N ASN A 58 7.80 21.35 7.01
CA ASN A 58 7.56 20.15 7.82
C ASN A 58 8.01 20.31 9.28
N LYS A 59 9.15 20.95 9.52
CA LYS A 59 9.64 21.21 10.90
C LYS A 59 8.95 22.39 11.57
N GLN A 60 8.49 23.36 10.80
CA GLN A 60 7.88 24.59 11.30
C GLN A 60 6.38 24.42 11.60
N THR A 61 5.65 23.73 10.72
CA THR A 61 4.19 23.67 10.76
C THR A 61 3.63 22.23 10.71
N GLY A 62 4.48 21.21 10.47
CA GLY A 62 4.07 19.84 10.22
C GLY A 62 3.61 19.57 8.77
N ASN A 63 3.62 20.57 7.89
CA ASN A 63 3.23 20.39 6.50
C ASN A 63 4.35 19.71 5.71
N ARG A 64 4.06 18.53 5.18
CA ARG A 64 4.95 17.76 4.29
C ARG A 64 4.47 17.78 2.84
N VAL A 65 3.17 17.96 2.64
CA VAL A 65 2.48 17.78 1.35
C VAL A 65 3.01 18.72 0.27
N ASN A 66 3.28 19.97 0.63
CA ASN A 66 3.77 20.97 -0.33
C ASN A 66 5.11 20.56 -0.97
N TYR A 67 6.05 20.05 -0.17
CA TYR A 67 7.34 19.59 -0.69
C TYR A 67 7.20 18.28 -1.47
N GLU A 68 6.43 17.33 -0.95
CA GLU A 68 6.21 16.03 -1.59
C GLU A 68 5.61 16.19 -2.99
N LYS A 69 4.65 17.10 -3.15
CA LYS A 69 4.05 17.40 -4.45
C LYS A 69 5.10 17.82 -5.49
N LEU A 70 6.01 18.73 -5.14
CA LEU A 70 7.08 19.17 -6.04
C LEU A 70 8.08 18.02 -6.29
N CYS A 71 8.50 17.36 -5.22
CA CYS A 71 9.45 16.26 -5.27
C CYS A 71 8.99 15.13 -6.17
N PHE A 72 7.75 14.67 -6.01
CA PHE A 72 7.19 13.55 -6.78
C PHE A 72 6.91 13.94 -8.23
N GLU A 73 6.46 15.17 -8.48
CA GLU A 73 6.25 15.66 -9.85
C GLU A 73 7.57 15.73 -10.65
N LYS A 74 8.66 16.16 -10.01
CA LYS A 74 9.99 16.14 -10.64
C LYS A 74 10.42 14.72 -11.03
N ARG A 75 10.16 13.72 -10.18
CA ARG A 75 10.46 12.31 -10.46
C ARG A 75 9.57 11.77 -11.58
N ARG A 76 8.30 12.16 -11.59
CA ARG A 76 7.34 11.81 -12.65
C ARG A 76 7.76 12.38 -13.99
N GLN A 77 8.22 13.63 -14.04
CA GLN A 77 8.77 14.24 -15.26
C GLN A 77 9.91 13.41 -15.84
N LEU A 78 10.87 12.96 -15.02
CA LEU A 78 11.98 12.12 -15.49
C LEU A 78 11.46 10.78 -16.04
N ALA A 79 10.62 10.09 -15.29
CA ALA A 79 10.09 8.78 -15.71
C ALA A 79 9.30 8.88 -17.03
N ALA A 80 8.47 9.93 -17.19
CA ALA A 80 7.69 10.16 -18.40
C ALA A 80 8.59 10.39 -19.64
N LEU A 81 9.59 11.26 -19.51
CA LEU A 81 10.54 11.54 -20.59
C LEU A 81 11.37 10.30 -20.96
N VAL A 82 11.83 9.52 -19.96
CA VAL A 82 12.60 8.29 -20.19
C VAL A 82 11.75 7.24 -20.90
N MET A 83 10.51 7.03 -20.47
CA MET A 83 9.62 6.08 -21.15
C MET A 83 9.31 6.51 -22.59
N ALA A 84 9.08 7.82 -22.82
CA ALA A 84 8.85 8.34 -24.17
C ALA A 84 10.06 8.12 -25.08
N GLU A 85 11.29 8.34 -24.58
CA GLU A 85 12.52 8.08 -25.35
C GLU A 85 12.70 6.59 -25.66
N ILE A 86 12.45 5.70 -24.69
CA ILE A 86 12.51 4.24 -24.91
C ILE A 86 11.53 3.81 -26.02
N MET A 87 10.32 4.37 -26.02
CA MET A 87 9.26 4.01 -26.96
C MET A 87 9.46 4.61 -28.36
N GLU A 88 10.03 5.81 -28.43
CA GLU A 88 10.28 6.48 -29.71
C GLU A 88 11.65 6.13 -30.31
N GLY A 89 12.71 6.16 -29.50
CA GLY A 89 14.09 5.83 -29.89
C GLY A 89 14.72 6.79 -30.89
N LYS A 90 14.31 8.07 -30.89
CA LYS A 90 14.81 9.09 -31.83
C LYS A 90 15.75 10.12 -31.23
N GLY A 91 16.01 10.07 -29.93
CA GLY A 91 16.86 11.03 -29.22
C GLY A 91 16.19 12.38 -28.94
N ARG A 92 14.89 12.51 -29.23
CA ARG A 92 14.16 13.78 -29.12
C ARG A 92 14.02 14.27 -27.67
N PHE A 93 13.91 13.37 -26.72
CA PHE A 93 13.78 13.68 -25.30
C PHE A 93 15.14 13.71 -24.57
N MET A 94 16.23 13.33 -25.24
CA MET A 94 17.53 13.17 -24.59
C MET A 94 18.07 14.45 -23.97
N GLY A 95 17.85 15.62 -24.60
CA GLY A 95 18.27 16.90 -24.03
C GLY A 95 17.63 17.16 -22.66
N ASP A 96 16.30 17.02 -22.59
CA ASP A 96 15.56 17.21 -21.32
C ASP A 96 15.98 16.15 -20.28
N ILE A 97 16.20 14.90 -20.68
CA ILE A 97 16.64 13.83 -19.77
C ILE A 97 18.02 14.12 -19.20
N VAL A 98 18.98 14.56 -20.02
CA VAL A 98 20.33 14.92 -19.56
C VAL A 98 20.30 16.09 -18.58
N ASP A 99 19.52 17.15 -18.88
CA ASP A 99 19.32 18.29 -17.98
C ASP A 99 18.67 17.84 -16.66
N GLY A 100 17.72 16.90 -16.74
CA GLY A 100 17.12 16.26 -15.58
C GLY A 100 18.12 15.53 -14.72
N MET A 101 18.95 14.70 -15.33
CA MET A 101 20.00 13.97 -14.60
C MET A 101 20.97 14.93 -13.91
N GLY A 102 21.33 16.04 -14.57
CA GLY A 102 22.09 17.13 -13.96
C GLY A 102 21.37 17.72 -12.76
N SER A 103 20.09 18.08 -12.92
CA SER A 103 19.27 18.63 -11.85
C SER A 103 19.14 17.70 -10.64
N PHE A 104 19.05 16.37 -10.84
CA PHE A 104 19.07 15.40 -9.75
C PHE A 104 20.44 15.30 -9.06
N CYS A 105 21.54 15.36 -9.82
CA CYS A 105 22.88 15.34 -9.25
C CYS A 105 23.16 16.56 -8.35
N GLU A 106 22.51 17.69 -8.63
CA GLU A 106 22.63 18.94 -7.86
C GLU A 106 21.69 18.99 -6.63
N GLU A 107 20.66 18.12 -6.53
CA GLU A 107 19.88 18.04 -5.30
C GLU A 107 20.77 17.63 -4.12
N THR A 108 20.64 18.34 -2.99
CA THR A 108 21.41 18.03 -1.79
C THR A 108 21.03 16.67 -1.21
N TRP A 109 19.75 16.32 -1.19
CA TRP A 109 19.24 15.05 -0.69
C TRP A 109 17.98 14.63 -1.46
N TRP A 110 17.80 13.32 -1.70
CA TRP A 110 16.76 12.78 -2.58
C TRP A 110 15.47 12.35 -1.89
N GLY A 111 15.40 12.45 -0.57
CA GLY A 111 14.24 12.07 0.22
C GLY A 111 13.28 13.24 0.50
N ILE A 112 12.42 13.05 1.48
CA ILE A 112 11.38 14.01 1.88
C ILE A 112 11.59 14.54 3.31
N PRO A 113 11.17 15.77 3.62
CA PRO A 113 11.45 16.41 4.90
C PRO A 113 10.92 15.65 6.13
N ALA A 114 9.86 14.84 5.96
CA ALA A 114 9.31 14.04 7.05
C ALA A 114 10.28 12.97 7.58
N HIS A 115 11.21 12.49 6.74
CA HIS A 115 12.20 11.46 7.07
C HIS A 115 13.60 12.04 7.35
N TYR A 116 13.70 13.36 7.47
CA TYR A 116 14.98 14.03 7.67
C TYR A 116 15.05 14.74 9.01
N SER A 117 16.17 14.62 9.70
CA SER A 117 16.31 15.13 11.08
C SER A 117 16.46 16.65 11.17
N LYS A 118 16.92 17.33 10.10
CA LYS A 118 17.17 18.76 10.07
C LYS A 118 16.08 19.53 9.33
N ALA A 119 16.01 20.85 9.55
CA ALA A 119 15.05 21.74 8.89
C ALA A 119 15.41 22.05 7.43
N ILE A 120 16.64 21.86 7.03
CA ILE A 120 17.14 21.98 5.65
C ILE A 120 18.05 20.80 5.33
N PRO A 121 18.14 20.37 4.06
CA PRO A 121 19.06 19.29 3.69
C PRO A 121 20.52 19.74 3.78
N LEU A 122 21.38 18.85 4.30
CA LEU A 122 22.82 19.07 4.46
C LEU A 122 23.59 18.05 3.62
N ALA A 123 24.60 18.49 2.87
CA ALA A 123 25.35 17.64 1.94
C ALA A 123 26.09 16.48 2.63
N GLU A 124 26.56 16.72 3.84
CA GLU A 124 27.28 15.74 4.68
C GLU A 124 26.35 14.73 5.39
N LEU A 125 25.05 15.01 5.48
CA LEU A 125 24.08 14.15 6.15
C LEU A 125 23.27 13.37 5.11
N GLN A 126 23.81 12.27 4.64
CA GLN A 126 23.11 11.35 3.76
C GLN A 126 22.46 10.22 4.58
N GLU A 127 21.15 10.15 4.52
CA GLU A 127 20.34 9.11 5.15
C GLU A 127 19.64 8.29 4.07
N VAL A 128 19.64 6.95 4.22
CA VAL A 128 18.91 6.08 3.30
C VAL A 128 17.53 5.82 3.86
N ASP A 129 16.54 6.41 3.21
CA ASP A 129 15.10 6.28 3.49
C ASP A 129 14.34 5.71 2.28
N LEU A 130 13.02 5.64 2.38
CA LEU A 130 12.14 5.14 1.33
C LEU A 130 12.32 5.89 0.00
N PHE A 131 12.21 7.22 0.03
CA PHE A 131 12.16 8.06 -1.17
C PHE A 131 13.55 8.40 -1.72
N ASN A 132 14.55 8.45 -0.86
CA ASN A 132 15.94 8.57 -1.29
C ASN A 132 16.35 7.30 -2.09
N ALA A 133 15.99 6.11 -1.61
CA ALA A 133 16.25 4.85 -2.30
C ALA A 133 15.45 4.73 -3.62
N GLU A 134 14.18 5.13 -3.64
CA GLU A 134 13.37 5.13 -4.88
C GLU A 134 13.90 6.12 -5.92
N THR A 135 14.33 7.32 -5.51
CA THR A 135 14.96 8.28 -6.43
C THR A 135 16.22 7.68 -7.05
N ALA A 136 17.04 7.02 -6.23
CA ALA A 136 18.24 6.36 -6.73
C ALA A 136 17.91 5.25 -7.73
N SER A 137 16.91 4.42 -7.44
CA SER A 137 16.45 3.37 -8.35
C SER A 137 15.94 3.94 -9.69
N LEU A 138 15.16 5.02 -9.66
CA LEU A 138 14.72 5.72 -10.87
C LEU A 138 15.90 6.18 -11.73
N ILE A 139 16.89 6.82 -11.10
CA ILE A 139 18.11 7.32 -11.77
C ILE A 139 18.93 6.16 -12.35
N VAL A 140 19.08 5.09 -11.61
CA VAL A 140 19.87 3.91 -12.01
C VAL A 140 19.20 3.18 -13.18
N TRP A 141 17.88 2.98 -13.15
CA TRP A 141 17.15 2.42 -14.29
C TRP A 141 17.24 3.33 -15.52
N THR A 142 17.14 4.65 -15.34
CA THR A 142 17.34 5.62 -16.44
C THR A 142 18.72 5.46 -17.06
N LYS A 143 19.77 5.42 -16.22
CA LYS A 143 21.15 5.20 -16.70
C LYS A 143 21.30 3.86 -17.44
N TYR A 144 20.76 2.77 -16.88
CA TYR A 144 20.83 1.45 -17.49
C TYR A 144 20.19 1.43 -18.88
N MET A 145 18.97 1.98 -18.98
CA MET A 145 18.23 2.00 -20.24
C MET A 145 18.89 2.86 -21.30
N LEU A 146 19.42 4.02 -20.95
CA LEU A 146 19.93 5.05 -21.87
C LEU A 146 21.45 5.18 -21.86
N HIS A 147 22.17 4.15 -21.38
CA HIS A 147 23.63 4.21 -21.22
C HIS A 147 24.36 4.62 -22.50
N LYS A 148 24.03 4.03 -23.65
CA LYS A 148 24.67 4.34 -24.92
C LYS A 148 24.43 5.79 -25.36
N GLN A 149 23.23 6.30 -25.15
CA GLN A 149 22.87 7.67 -25.48
C GLN A 149 23.59 8.67 -24.56
N PHE A 150 23.75 8.33 -23.27
CA PHE A 150 24.52 9.13 -22.32
C PHE A 150 26.03 9.16 -22.68
N ASP A 151 26.61 8.03 -23.08
CA ASP A 151 27.99 7.97 -23.53
C ASP A 151 28.22 8.77 -24.83
N GLN A 152 27.24 8.81 -25.73
CA GLN A 152 27.28 9.65 -26.93
C GLN A 152 27.24 11.14 -26.58
N PHE A 153 26.49 11.53 -25.54
CA PHE A 153 26.46 12.91 -25.06
C PHE A 153 27.78 13.25 -24.34
N SER A 154 28.13 12.51 -23.29
CA SER A 154 29.42 12.59 -22.59
C SER A 154 29.63 11.36 -21.71
N PRO A 155 30.78 10.69 -21.78
CA PRO A 155 31.11 9.59 -20.87
C PRO A 155 31.22 10.04 -19.40
N ASP A 156 31.41 11.33 -19.13
CA ASP A 156 31.47 11.89 -17.78
C ASP A 156 30.10 11.86 -17.08
N LEU A 157 29.01 11.85 -17.84
CA LEU A 157 27.65 11.84 -17.28
C LEU A 157 27.39 10.56 -16.47
N CYS A 158 27.68 9.40 -17.03
CA CYS A 158 27.54 8.13 -16.31
C CYS A 158 28.44 8.07 -15.07
N GLN A 159 29.68 8.60 -15.16
CA GLN A 159 30.58 8.65 -14.01
C GLN A 159 30.06 9.60 -12.92
N ARG A 160 29.48 10.74 -13.29
CA ARG A 160 28.86 11.68 -12.33
C ARG A 160 27.70 11.01 -11.60
N ILE A 161 26.82 10.32 -12.32
CA ILE A 161 25.70 9.58 -11.74
C ILE A 161 26.21 8.50 -10.77
N ASP A 162 27.18 7.69 -11.17
CA ASP A 162 27.76 6.63 -10.33
C ASP A 162 28.26 7.18 -8.99
N ARG A 163 28.97 8.32 -8.99
CA ARG A 163 29.45 8.99 -7.77
C ARG A 163 28.32 9.42 -6.84
N GLU A 164 27.21 9.93 -7.42
CA GLU A 164 26.05 10.32 -6.61
C GLU A 164 25.35 9.11 -6.00
N ILE A 165 25.21 8.01 -6.73
CA ILE A 165 24.64 6.75 -6.23
C ILE A 165 25.55 6.16 -5.14
N GLU A 166 26.87 6.13 -5.37
CA GLU A 166 27.83 5.62 -4.39
C GLU A 166 27.74 6.39 -3.06
N ARG A 167 27.81 7.72 -3.13
CA ARG A 167 27.82 8.60 -1.97
C ARG A 167 26.51 8.60 -1.18
N ARG A 168 25.37 8.51 -1.88
CA ARG A 168 24.04 8.67 -1.27
C ARG A 168 23.42 7.35 -0.82
N ILE A 169 23.75 6.25 -1.50
CA ILE A 169 23.08 4.96 -1.31
C ILE A 169 24.05 3.85 -0.99
N LEU A 170 25.03 3.56 -1.89
CA LEU A 170 25.83 2.34 -1.77
C LEU A 170 26.66 2.32 -0.48
N ILE A 171 27.42 3.38 -0.23
CA ILE A 171 28.22 3.50 1.00
C ILE A 171 27.35 3.58 2.26
N PRO A 172 26.40 4.53 2.37
CA PRO A 172 25.61 4.63 3.60
C PRO A 172 24.76 3.38 3.90
N ALA A 173 24.17 2.76 2.88
CA ALA A 173 23.37 1.56 3.08
C ALA A 173 24.22 0.36 3.49
N LEU A 174 25.46 0.24 2.99
CA LEU A 174 26.36 -0.85 3.34
C LEU A 174 26.92 -0.69 4.76
N GLU A 175 27.42 0.51 5.11
CA GLU A 175 28.23 0.75 6.30
C GLU A 175 27.43 1.08 7.56
N LYS A 176 26.22 1.68 7.42
CA LYS A 176 25.42 2.10 8.58
C LYS A 176 24.45 1.01 9.02
N ASP A 177 24.31 0.85 10.34
CA ASP A 177 23.30 -0.02 10.97
C ASP A 177 21.94 0.69 11.01
N TYR A 178 21.22 0.64 9.90
CA TYR A 178 19.86 1.17 9.85
C TYR A 178 18.86 0.20 10.48
N TRP A 179 17.93 0.75 11.27
CA TRP A 179 16.86 0.01 11.92
C TRP A 179 15.97 -0.75 10.94
N TRP A 180 15.75 -0.22 9.73
CA TRP A 180 14.92 -0.85 8.71
C TRP A 180 15.49 -2.17 8.18
N LYS A 181 16.78 -2.43 8.31
CA LYS A 181 17.39 -3.72 7.91
C LYS A 181 16.87 -4.91 8.69
N THR A 182 16.33 -4.69 9.90
CA THR A 182 15.78 -5.73 10.77
C THR A 182 14.29 -5.57 11.03
N ALA A 183 13.65 -4.57 10.43
CA ALA A 183 12.24 -4.29 10.64
C ALA A 183 11.35 -5.29 9.90
N GLY A 184 10.26 -5.71 10.56
CA GLY A 184 9.21 -6.55 9.98
C GLY A 184 8.14 -5.77 9.22
N MET A 185 8.39 -4.50 8.87
CA MET A 185 7.44 -3.62 8.21
C MET A 185 7.93 -3.18 6.81
N ASN A 186 7.09 -2.51 6.06
CA ASN A 186 7.30 -2.12 4.65
C ASN A 186 8.62 -1.38 4.36
N TRP A 187 9.18 -0.63 5.31
CA TRP A 187 10.47 0.06 5.14
C TRP A 187 11.59 -0.88 4.71
N ASN A 188 11.61 -2.08 5.25
CA ASN A 188 12.62 -3.08 4.92
C ASN A 188 12.61 -3.46 3.42
N PRO A 189 11.57 -4.10 2.88
CA PRO A 189 11.58 -4.52 1.47
C PRO A 189 11.57 -3.34 0.51
N TRP A 190 10.92 -2.23 0.87
CA TRP A 190 10.87 -1.04 0.04
C TRP A 190 12.27 -0.43 -0.19
N ILE A 191 13.07 -0.25 0.86
CA ILE A 191 14.44 0.24 0.73
C ILE A 191 15.34 -0.82 0.10
N CYS A 192 15.26 -2.08 0.56
CA CYS A 192 16.11 -3.16 0.08
C CYS A 192 15.94 -3.44 -1.42
N SER A 193 14.74 -3.35 -2.00
CA SER A 193 14.52 -3.55 -3.44
C SER A 193 15.22 -2.47 -4.27
N ASN A 194 15.14 -1.22 -3.83
CA ASN A 194 15.78 -0.09 -4.49
C ASN A 194 17.30 -0.08 -4.29
N TRP A 195 17.78 -0.41 -3.08
CA TRP A 195 19.20 -0.59 -2.81
C TRP A 195 19.79 -1.73 -3.65
N LEU A 196 19.10 -2.87 -3.75
CA LEU A 196 19.52 -3.98 -4.60
C LEU A 196 19.69 -3.55 -6.07
N THR A 197 18.73 -2.77 -6.59
CA THR A 197 18.82 -2.21 -7.94
C THR A 197 20.10 -1.38 -8.12
N CYS A 198 20.43 -0.52 -7.16
CA CYS A 198 21.67 0.27 -7.18
C CYS A 198 22.93 -0.62 -7.11
N VAL A 199 22.91 -1.64 -6.25
CA VAL A 199 24.01 -2.60 -6.11
C VAL A 199 24.25 -3.37 -7.43
N LEU A 200 23.20 -3.89 -8.04
CA LEU A 200 23.32 -4.71 -9.25
C LEU A 200 23.75 -3.92 -10.49
N LEU A 201 23.39 -2.63 -10.57
CA LEU A 201 23.58 -1.82 -11.78
C LEU A 201 24.72 -0.77 -11.65
N CYS A 202 25.20 -0.47 -10.44
CA CYS A 202 26.21 0.57 -10.22
C CYS A 202 27.43 0.13 -9.41
N GLU A 203 27.33 -0.90 -8.52
CA GLU A 203 28.48 -1.34 -7.73
C GLU A 203 29.49 -2.10 -8.61
N LYS A 204 30.72 -1.63 -8.62
CA LYS A 204 31.81 -2.17 -9.44
C LYS A 204 32.81 -3.01 -8.64
N ASP A 205 32.81 -2.88 -7.31
CA ASP A 205 33.64 -3.69 -6.43
C ASP A 205 32.89 -4.99 -6.09
N GLU A 206 33.47 -6.13 -6.49
CA GLU A 206 32.85 -7.45 -6.29
C GLU A 206 32.66 -7.81 -4.81
N ALA A 207 33.58 -7.40 -3.94
CA ALA A 207 33.49 -7.70 -2.53
C ALA A 207 32.37 -6.89 -1.87
N ARG A 208 32.29 -5.58 -2.17
CA ARG A 208 31.20 -4.72 -1.70
C ARG A 208 29.85 -5.17 -2.25
N GLN A 209 29.79 -5.58 -3.51
CA GLN A 209 28.57 -6.11 -4.13
C GLN A 209 28.08 -7.39 -3.42
N ALA A 210 29.00 -8.34 -3.18
CA ALA A 210 28.68 -9.59 -2.49
C ALA A 210 28.20 -9.34 -1.05
N GLU A 211 28.87 -8.44 -0.33
CA GLU A 211 28.49 -8.06 1.04
C GLU A 211 27.11 -7.39 1.09
N ALA A 212 26.84 -6.43 0.18
CA ALA A 212 25.55 -5.78 0.09
C ALA A 212 24.41 -6.78 -0.21
N ILE A 213 24.63 -7.70 -1.15
CA ILE A 213 23.69 -8.77 -1.46
C ILE A 213 23.43 -9.66 -0.23
N ALA A 214 24.47 -10.01 0.53
CA ALA A 214 24.31 -10.79 1.75
C ALA A 214 23.49 -10.05 2.81
N GLN A 215 23.74 -8.74 3.02
CA GLN A 215 22.96 -7.92 3.93
C GLN A 215 21.50 -7.80 3.48
N ILE A 216 21.24 -7.59 2.18
CA ILE A 216 19.89 -7.51 1.62
C ILE A 216 19.13 -8.84 1.81
N ARG A 217 19.79 -9.99 1.55
CA ARG A 217 19.20 -11.32 1.81
C ARG A 217 18.79 -11.47 3.27
N LYS A 218 19.68 -11.12 4.20
CA LYS A 218 19.42 -11.19 5.64
C LYS A 218 18.26 -10.26 6.04
N ALA A 219 18.23 -9.04 5.53
CA ALA A 219 17.14 -8.08 5.79
C ALA A 219 15.81 -8.58 5.23
N THR A 220 15.79 -9.07 4.00
CA THR A 220 14.58 -9.63 3.37
C THR A 220 14.06 -10.84 4.14
N GLN A 221 14.95 -11.73 4.60
CA GLN A 221 14.55 -12.89 5.42
C GLN A 221 13.92 -12.43 6.75
N ALA A 222 14.50 -11.43 7.43
CA ALA A 222 13.94 -10.89 8.66
C ALA A 222 12.52 -10.31 8.44
N PHE A 223 12.29 -9.65 7.30
CA PHE A 223 10.94 -9.17 6.93
C PHE A 223 9.97 -10.34 6.70
N ILE A 224 10.38 -11.35 5.94
CA ILE A 224 9.52 -12.52 5.64
C ILE A 224 9.21 -13.28 6.92
N ASP A 225 10.18 -13.48 7.83
CA ASP A 225 9.98 -14.19 9.10
C ASP A 225 8.98 -13.46 10.00
N ALA A 226 9.03 -12.14 10.04
CA ALA A 226 8.13 -11.31 10.84
C ALA A 226 6.71 -11.20 10.25
N TYR A 227 6.54 -11.42 8.95
CA TYR A 227 5.24 -11.30 8.29
C TYR A 227 4.28 -12.42 8.73
N PRO A 228 2.95 -12.17 8.81
CA PRO A 228 1.97 -13.21 9.15
C PRO A 228 2.00 -14.43 8.20
N GLU A 229 1.76 -15.62 8.74
CA GLU A 229 1.75 -16.86 7.93
C GLU A 229 0.58 -16.90 6.93
N ASP A 230 -0.53 -16.25 7.24
CA ASP A 230 -1.68 -16.10 6.35
C ASP A 230 -1.44 -15.11 5.20
N GLY A 231 -0.30 -14.41 5.25
CA GLY A 231 0.11 -13.41 4.26
C GLY A 231 -0.62 -12.08 4.38
N GLY A 232 -1.32 -11.83 5.45
CA GLY A 232 -2.03 -10.58 5.69
C GLY A 232 -1.08 -9.41 5.91
N CYS A 233 -1.43 -8.24 5.36
CA CYS A 233 -0.74 -6.99 5.63
C CYS A 233 -1.51 -6.23 6.72
N ASP A 234 -0.91 -6.06 7.89
CA ASP A 234 -1.53 -5.38 9.04
C ASP A 234 -1.76 -3.88 8.78
N GLU A 235 -0.95 -3.29 7.92
CA GLU A 235 -1.09 -1.89 7.47
C GLU A 235 -2.21 -1.71 6.40
N GLY A 236 -2.83 -2.79 5.94
CA GLY A 236 -3.89 -2.78 4.95
C GLY A 236 -3.44 -2.96 3.49
N PRO A 237 -4.43 -3.09 2.56
CA PRO A 237 -4.16 -3.38 1.15
C PRO A 237 -3.33 -2.31 0.43
N GLY A 238 -3.42 -1.05 0.84
CA GLY A 238 -2.65 0.05 0.25
C GLY A 238 -1.14 -0.13 0.46
N TYR A 239 -0.73 -0.58 1.64
CA TYR A 239 0.67 -0.81 1.95
C TYR A 239 1.24 -2.13 1.40
N TRP A 240 0.39 -3.08 1.01
CA TRP A 240 0.82 -4.31 0.37
C TRP A 240 1.75 -4.06 -0.82
N ASP A 241 1.49 -2.99 -1.57
CA ASP A 241 2.26 -2.58 -2.74
C ASP A 241 3.72 -2.22 -2.40
N ARG A 242 3.97 -1.79 -1.17
CA ARG A 242 5.31 -1.44 -0.65
C ARG A 242 5.90 -2.48 0.30
N ALA A 243 5.10 -3.45 0.71
CA ALA A 243 5.51 -4.58 1.55
C ALA A 243 5.78 -5.83 0.70
N ALA A 244 4.77 -6.66 0.48
CA ALA A 244 4.92 -7.92 -0.27
C ALA A 244 5.34 -7.73 -1.73
N ALA A 245 4.88 -6.66 -2.40
CA ALA A 245 5.27 -6.37 -3.77
C ALA A 245 6.75 -5.95 -3.87
N SER A 246 7.25 -5.12 -2.95
CA SER A 246 8.69 -4.76 -2.93
C SER A 246 9.58 -5.96 -2.55
N MET A 247 9.12 -6.84 -1.67
CA MET A 247 9.79 -8.12 -1.42
C MET A 247 9.88 -8.97 -2.71
N PHE A 248 8.81 -9.04 -3.50
CA PHE A 248 8.86 -9.73 -4.79
C PHE A 248 9.90 -9.13 -5.73
N GLU A 249 10.07 -7.81 -5.78
CA GLU A 249 11.11 -7.16 -6.59
C GLU A 249 12.51 -7.64 -6.20
N ILE A 250 12.77 -7.79 -4.89
CA ILE A 250 14.03 -8.38 -4.42
C ILE A 250 14.17 -9.83 -4.91
N LEU A 251 13.15 -10.65 -4.66
CA LEU A 251 13.19 -12.09 -4.98
C LEU A 251 13.33 -12.36 -6.48
N ARG A 252 12.80 -11.46 -7.32
CA ARG A 252 12.93 -11.54 -8.79
C ARG A 252 14.35 -11.26 -9.25
N LEU A 253 15.03 -10.30 -8.63
CA LEU A 253 16.36 -9.86 -9.02
C LEU A 253 17.48 -10.68 -8.40
N LEU A 254 17.28 -11.21 -7.18
CA LEU A 254 18.27 -12.06 -6.53
C LEU A 254 18.20 -13.50 -7.08
N PRO A 255 19.31 -14.05 -7.57
CA PRO A 255 19.39 -15.45 -7.90
C PRO A 255 19.13 -16.32 -6.66
N GLU A 256 18.62 -17.52 -6.86
CA GLU A 256 18.52 -18.49 -5.75
C GLU A 256 19.90 -18.74 -5.15
N ASP A 257 19.94 -18.87 -3.85
CA ASP A 257 21.16 -19.27 -3.15
C ASP A 257 21.28 -20.79 -3.26
N PRO A 258 22.31 -21.34 -3.96
CA PRO A 258 22.48 -22.78 -4.09
C PRO A 258 22.75 -23.49 -2.76
N GLU A 259 23.31 -22.76 -1.77
CA GLU A 259 23.61 -23.29 -0.44
C GLU A 259 22.39 -23.23 0.49
N ASN A 260 21.41 -22.39 0.15
CA ASN A 260 20.19 -22.24 0.92
C ASN A 260 18.97 -22.08 -0.01
N PRO A 261 18.54 -23.16 -0.71
CA PRO A 261 17.42 -23.12 -1.62
C PRO A 261 16.13 -22.76 -0.85
N ARG A 262 15.21 -22.08 -1.52
CA ARG A 262 13.95 -21.64 -0.88
C ARG A 262 13.20 -22.85 -0.29
N ASN A 263 12.95 -22.76 1.01
CA ASN A 263 12.14 -23.73 1.72
C ASN A 263 10.71 -23.76 1.15
N PRO A 264 10.07 -24.95 0.94
CA PRO A 264 8.67 -25.05 0.54
C PRO A 264 7.68 -24.31 1.44
N GLU A 265 7.92 -24.24 2.75
CA GLU A 265 7.10 -23.46 3.71
C GLU A 265 7.20 -21.97 3.45
N LEU A 266 8.41 -21.47 3.17
CA LEU A 266 8.63 -20.10 2.77
C LEU A 266 7.91 -19.77 1.46
N SER A 267 7.90 -20.71 0.51
CA SER A 267 7.15 -20.59 -0.74
C SER A 267 5.64 -20.45 -0.52
N ASN A 268 5.07 -21.15 0.46
CA ASN A 268 3.65 -21.02 0.81
C ASN A 268 3.34 -19.66 1.44
N LYS A 269 4.20 -19.18 2.34
CA LYS A 269 4.07 -17.86 2.95
C LYS A 269 4.12 -16.75 1.90
N ILE A 270 5.08 -16.80 0.97
CA ILE A 270 5.19 -15.85 -0.15
C ILE A 270 3.93 -15.87 -1.01
N ARG A 271 3.37 -17.05 -1.30
CA ARG A 271 2.09 -17.19 -2.03
C ARG A 271 0.94 -16.55 -1.27
N ASN A 272 0.87 -16.72 0.04
CA ASN A 272 -0.14 -16.08 0.88
C ASN A 272 0.01 -14.56 0.88
N MET A 273 1.25 -14.05 0.98
CA MET A 273 1.56 -12.63 0.91
C MET A 273 1.12 -12.02 -0.45
N ALA A 274 1.38 -12.72 -1.54
CA ALA A 274 0.92 -12.31 -2.88
C ALA A 274 -0.61 -12.31 -2.97
N ALA A 275 -1.24 -13.37 -2.49
CA ALA A 275 -2.69 -13.59 -2.56
C ALA A 275 -3.50 -12.55 -1.77
N TYR A 276 -2.90 -11.87 -0.78
CA TYR A 276 -3.57 -10.83 -0.01
C TYR A 276 -4.16 -9.73 -0.91
N ALA A 277 -3.46 -9.38 -2.00
CA ALA A 277 -3.92 -8.38 -2.97
C ALA A 277 -5.33 -8.65 -3.50
N TYR A 278 -5.66 -9.92 -3.77
CA TYR A 278 -6.98 -10.29 -4.28
C TYR A 278 -7.91 -10.87 -3.21
N LYS A 279 -7.39 -11.34 -2.08
CA LYS A 279 -8.21 -11.80 -0.94
C LYS A 279 -8.99 -10.66 -0.28
N THR A 280 -8.49 -9.45 -0.37
CA THR A 280 -9.13 -8.23 0.17
C THR A 280 -9.99 -7.48 -0.83
N TYR A 281 -10.08 -7.97 -2.07
CA TYR A 281 -10.89 -7.34 -3.12
C TYR A 281 -12.39 -7.56 -2.89
N ILE A 282 -13.16 -6.47 -2.95
CA ILE A 282 -14.61 -6.48 -2.70
C ILE A 282 -15.41 -6.63 -4.01
N GLY A 283 -15.10 -5.85 -5.02
CA GLY A 283 -15.84 -5.75 -6.28
C GLY A 283 -16.02 -4.28 -6.67
N ASN A 284 -16.34 -4.01 -7.94
CA ASN A 284 -16.48 -2.64 -8.48
C ASN A 284 -15.26 -1.76 -8.13
N ASP A 285 -14.08 -2.35 -8.16
CA ASP A 285 -12.82 -1.71 -7.82
C ASP A 285 -12.61 -1.40 -6.31
N TYR A 286 -13.55 -1.75 -5.44
CA TYR A 286 -13.40 -1.58 -4.01
C TYR A 286 -12.53 -2.68 -3.38
N CYS A 287 -11.80 -2.32 -2.34
CA CYS A 287 -11.08 -3.24 -1.47
C CYS A 287 -11.37 -2.97 0.01
N VAL A 288 -11.03 -3.93 0.87
CA VAL A 288 -11.13 -3.77 2.32
C VAL A 288 -10.17 -2.67 2.76
N CYS A 289 -10.68 -1.64 3.45
CA CYS A 289 -9.95 -0.42 3.77
C CYS A 289 -9.73 -0.21 5.28
N PHE A 290 -9.55 -1.28 6.06
CA PHE A 290 -9.19 -1.16 7.48
C PHE A 290 -7.81 -0.51 7.67
N ALA A 291 -7.57 0.08 8.85
CA ALA A 291 -6.36 0.80 9.22
C ALA A 291 -6.12 2.09 8.38
N ASP A 292 -4.87 2.53 8.23
CA ASP A 292 -4.52 3.75 7.48
C ASP A 292 -4.63 3.55 5.95
N ALA A 293 -5.72 2.96 5.47
CA ALA A 293 -5.96 2.91 4.03
C ALA A 293 -6.20 4.33 3.49
N HIS A 294 -5.37 4.77 2.55
CA HIS A 294 -5.54 6.07 1.87
C HIS A 294 -6.56 6.04 0.74
N GLU A 295 -7.02 4.85 0.36
CA GLU A 295 -7.99 4.64 -0.69
C GLU A 295 -8.88 3.44 -0.37
N ASN A 296 -10.14 3.55 -0.75
CA ASN A 296 -11.12 2.46 -0.69
C ASN A 296 -11.20 1.65 -1.99
N LYS A 297 -10.49 2.10 -3.03
CA LYS A 297 -10.38 1.44 -4.32
C LYS A 297 -9.17 0.53 -4.39
N ALA A 298 -9.18 -0.40 -5.32
CA ALA A 298 -8.03 -1.29 -5.56
C ALA A 298 -6.83 -0.49 -6.07
N VAL A 299 -5.91 -0.20 -5.17
CA VAL A 299 -4.68 0.58 -5.44
C VAL A 299 -3.56 -0.27 -5.99
N GLN A 300 -3.69 -1.59 -5.94
CA GLN A 300 -2.66 -2.50 -6.42
C GLN A 300 -2.31 -2.17 -7.87
N GLN A 301 -1.02 -1.98 -8.11
CA GLN A 301 -0.52 -1.61 -9.42
C GLN A 301 -0.45 -2.82 -10.33
N VAL A 302 -0.99 -2.70 -11.54
CA VAL A 302 -1.01 -3.75 -12.57
C VAL A 302 0.40 -4.23 -12.88
N ASN A 303 1.35 -3.28 -12.96
CA ASN A 303 2.75 -3.52 -13.29
C ASN A 303 3.54 -4.32 -12.23
N ILE A 304 2.91 -4.64 -11.09
CA ILE A 304 3.48 -5.55 -10.10
C ILE A 304 2.58 -6.76 -9.85
N VAL A 305 1.24 -6.59 -9.83
CA VAL A 305 0.29 -7.70 -9.60
C VAL A 305 0.45 -8.77 -10.68
N TYR A 306 0.44 -8.38 -11.96
CA TYR A 306 0.53 -9.32 -13.06
C TYR A 306 1.88 -10.07 -13.10
N PRO A 307 3.04 -9.39 -13.06
CA PRO A 307 4.34 -10.05 -13.00
C PRO A 307 4.54 -10.94 -11.78
N PHE A 308 4.01 -10.57 -10.61
CA PHE A 308 4.09 -11.41 -9.43
C PHE A 308 3.24 -12.68 -9.57
N GLY A 309 2.03 -12.56 -10.12
CA GLY A 309 1.18 -13.71 -10.46
C GLY A 309 1.84 -14.63 -11.49
N LEU A 310 2.53 -14.08 -12.47
CA LEU A 310 3.27 -14.84 -13.48
C LEU A 310 4.43 -15.62 -12.84
N TRP A 311 5.22 -14.96 -12.01
CA TRP A 311 6.37 -15.56 -11.30
C TRP A 311 5.96 -16.71 -10.36
N LEU A 312 4.81 -16.57 -9.67
CA LEU A 312 4.26 -17.62 -8.79
C LEU A 312 3.49 -18.71 -9.55
N ASN A 313 3.22 -18.51 -10.83
CA ASN A 313 2.23 -19.30 -11.59
C ASN A 313 0.85 -19.31 -10.91
N ASP A 314 0.43 -18.16 -10.36
CA ASP A 314 -0.87 -17.95 -9.74
C ASP A 314 -1.86 -17.40 -10.80
N GLN A 315 -2.74 -18.27 -11.28
CA GLN A 315 -3.72 -17.91 -12.30
C GLN A 315 -4.70 -16.82 -11.81
N THR A 316 -5.14 -16.89 -10.55
CA THR A 316 -6.07 -15.90 -9.98
C THR A 316 -5.44 -14.51 -9.97
N MET A 317 -4.19 -14.43 -9.56
CA MET A 317 -3.46 -13.18 -9.50
C MET A 317 -3.16 -12.60 -10.90
N ARG A 318 -2.80 -13.44 -11.88
CA ARG A 318 -2.62 -13.01 -13.28
C ARG A 318 -3.92 -12.44 -13.85
N GLN A 319 -5.03 -13.20 -13.72
CA GLN A 319 -6.33 -12.79 -14.21
C GLN A 319 -6.84 -11.52 -13.52
N PHE A 320 -6.55 -11.35 -12.23
CA PHE A 320 -6.83 -10.12 -11.50
C PHE A 320 -5.99 -8.94 -12.03
N GLY A 321 -4.69 -9.13 -12.26
CA GLY A 321 -3.83 -8.13 -12.89
C GLY A 321 -4.35 -7.70 -14.26
N ALA A 322 -4.79 -8.66 -15.10
CA ALA A 322 -5.40 -8.39 -16.40
C ALA A 322 -6.75 -7.65 -16.25
N TYR A 323 -7.55 -7.97 -15.25
CA TYR A 323 -8.80 -7.26 -14.95
C TYR A 323 -8.52 -5.81 -14.55
N LEU A 324 -7.63 -5.56 -13.59
CA LEU A 324 -7.22 -4.21 -13.17
C LEU A 324 -6.69 -3.40 -14.35
N GLY A 325 -5.86 -4.01 -15.19
CA GLY A 325 -5.29 -3.34 -16.35
C GLY A 325 -6.33 -2.89 -17.38
N ARG A 326 -7.38 -3.70 -17.60
CA ARG A 326 -8.49 -3.31 -18.47
C ARG A 326 -9.33 -2.20 -17.84
N GLN A 327 -9.63 -2.29 -16.55
CA GLN A 327 -10.38 -1.24 -15.84
C GLN A 327 -9.65 0.11 -15.85
N LYS A 328 -8.33 0.09 -15.68
CA LYS A 328 -7.48 1.29 -15.70
C LYS A 328 -7.11 1.75 -17.12
N GLY A 329 -7.46 1.00 -18.15
CA GLY A 329 -7.13 1.33 -19.53
C GLY A 329 -5.61 1.35 -19.82
N VAL A 330 -4.84 0.47 -19.18
CA VAL A 330 -3.36 0.48 -19.21
C VAL A 330 -2.77 0.40 -20.63
N LEU A 331 -3.47 -0.24 -21.57
CA LEU A 331 -3.00 -0.37 -22.94
C LEU A 331 -3.10 0.94 -23.76
N THR A 332 -3.95 1.87 -23.33
CA THR A 332 -4.22 3.13 -24.05
C THR A 332 -3.88 4.37 -23.24
N ASN A 333 -3.62 4.21 -21.96
CA ASN A 333 -3.33 5.32 -21.05
C ASN A 333 -2.20 4.93 -20.07
N PRO A 334 -0.94 5.19 -20.39
CA PRO A 334 0.19 4.89 -19.51
C PRO A 334 0.16 5.71 -18.22
N ALA A 335 -0.52 6.87 -18.19
CA ALA A 335 -0.74 7.62 -16.95
C ALA A 335 -1.54 6.81 -15.92
N ALA A 336 -2.21 5.73 -16.32
CA ALA A 336 -2.83 4.78 -15.41
C ALA A 336 -1.81 3.95 -14.61
N LEU A 337 -0.55 3.86 -15.06
CA LEU A 337 0.56 3.21 -14.36
C LEU A 337 1.30 4.19 -13.43
N TYR A 338 1.21 5.50 -13.72
CA TYR A 338 1.70 6.58 -12.87
C TYR A 338 0.53 7.06 -12.04
N ASP A 339 0.43 6.56 -10.84
CA ASP A 339 -0.70 6.84 -9.96
C ASP A 339 -0.94 8.36 -9.79
N LYS A 340 -2.21 8.75 -9.96
CA LYS A 340 -2.67 10.14 -9.74
C LYS A 340 -2.67 10.53 -8.26
N SER A 341 -2.57 9.57 -7.35
CA SER A 341 -2.58 9.79 -5.90
C SER A 341 -1.29 10.43 -5.34
N GLY A 342 -0.35 10.81 -6.21
CA GLY A 342 0.91 11.42 -5.80
C GLY A 342 2.01 10.41 -5.49
N ASN A 343 1.80 9.12 -5.79
CA ASN A 343 2.81 8.10 -5.62
C ASN A 343 3.99 8.28 -6.57
N PHE A 344 5.12 7.78 -6.13
CA PHE A 344 6.38 7.84 -6.82
C PHE A 344 6.38 6.88 -8.02
N PRO A 345 6.83 7.29 -9.22
CA PRO A 345 6.89 6.39 -10.37
C PRO A 345 7.94 5.31 -10.17
N THR A 346 7.53 4.06 -10.26
CA THR A 346 8.42 2.90 -10.14
C THR A 346 8.84 2.42 -11.53
N LEU A 347 9.81 3.10 -12.15
CA LEU A 347 10.26 2.82 -13.51
C LEU A 347 10.62 1.34 -13.73
N GLY A 348 11.31 0.73 -12.77
CA GLY A 348 11.68 -0.69 -12.86
C GLY A 348 10.48 -1.63 -12.95
N ARG A 349 9.40 -1.38 -12.19
CA ARG A 349 8.16 -2.20 -12.29
C ARG A 349 7.56 -2.14 -13.66
N GLU A 350 7.53 -0.94 -14.24
CA GLU A 350 6.97 -0.70 -15.55
C GLU A 350 7.75 -1.39 -16.65
N LEU A 351 9.07 -1.25 -16.64
CA LEU A 351 9.94 -1.93 -17.60
C LEU A 351 9.77 -3.45 -17.55
N PHE A 352 9.73 -4.03 -16.34
CA PHE A 352 9.49 -5.47 -16.18
C PHE A 352 8.08 -5.91 -16.57
N PHE A 353 7.07 -5.10 -16.33
CA PHE A 353 5.71 -5.38 -16.78
C PHE A 353 5.64 -5.44 -18.32
N LEU A 354 6.20 -4.42 -18.97
CA LEU A 354 6.22 -4.34 -20.42
C LEU A 354 6.98 -5.51 -21.07
N ARG A 355 7.94 -6.10 -20.37
CA ARG A 355 8.62 -7.32 -20.85
C ARG A 355 7.65 -8.50 -21.04
N HIS A 356 6.53 -8.49 -20.33
CA HIS A 356 5.49 -9.52 -20.38
C HIS A 356 4.20 -9.02 -21.04
N ILE A 357 4.28 -7.95 -21.84
CA ILE A 357 3.09 -7.31 -22.40
C ILE A 357 2.29 -8.21 -23.32
N SER A 358 2.96 -9.05 -24.13
CA SER A 358 2.29 -10.01 -25.02
C SER A 358 1.47 -11.02 -24.23
N ASP A 359 2.05 -11.61 -23.18
CA ASP A 359 1.35 -12.55 -22.30
C ASP A 359 0.17 -11.87 -21.56
N PHE A 360 0.39 -10.61 -21.15
CA PHE A 360 -0.65 -9.81 -20.47
C PHE A 360 -1.86 -9.53 -21.37
N ILE A 361 -1.63 -9.23 -22.65
CA ILE A 361 -2.71 -8.96 -23.63
C ILE A 361 -3.55 -10.22 -23.85
N GLU A 362 -2.93 -11.39 -23.88
CA GLU A 362 -3.59 -12.68 -24.10
C GLU A 362 -4.29 -13.20 -22.83
N GLU A 363 -3.88 -12.72 -21.61
CA GLU A 363 -4.46 -13.19 -20.38
C GLU A 363 -5.94 -12.82 -20.26
N GLN A 364 -6.76 -13.80 -19.86
CA GLN A 364 -8.20 -13.59 -19.66
C GLN A 364 -8.46 -12.81 -18.37
N PRO A 365 -9.03 -11.60 -18.43
CA PRO A 365 -9.32 -10.81 -17.25
C PRO A 365 -10.44 -11.46 -16.44
N ARG A 366 -10.24 -11.53 -15.15
CA ARG A 366 -11.28 -12.05 -14.24
C ARG A 366 -11.22 -11.35 -12.90
N GLU A 367 -12.38 -10.86 -12.48
CA GLU A 367 -12.57 -10.29 -11.15
C GLU A 367 -12.49 -11.39 -10.07
N PRO A 368 -11.66 -11.25 -9.02
CA PRO A 368 -11.44 -12.30 -8.03
C PRO A 368 -12.52 -12.26 -6.94
N LEU A 369 -13.77 -12.60 -7.30
CA LEU A 369 -14.90 -12.59 -6.37
C LEU A 369 -14.90 -13.84 -5.48
N LEU A 370 -13.98 -13.89 -4.49
CA LEU A 370 -13.86 -15.00 -3.56
C LEU A 370 -15.09 -15.09 -2.66
N LYS A 371 -15.56 -16.33 -2.42
CA LYS A 371 -16.76 -16.57 -1.62
C LYS A 371 -16.54 -16.36 -0.13
N ASP A 372 -15.43 -16.85 0.38
CA ASP A 372 -15.00 -16.76 1.78
C ASP A 372 -13.49 -16.67 1.86
N VAL A 373 -13.00 -15.77 2.72
CA VAL A 373 -11.58 -15.66 3.09
C VAL A 373 -11.49 -15.59 4.61
N TRP A 374 -10.52 -16.26 5.16
CA TRP A 374 -10.14 -16.17 6.55
C TRP A 374 -8.62 -15.97 6.66
N LEU A 375 -8.23 -14.89 7.30
CA LEU A 375 -6.85 -14.55 7.64
C LEU A 375 -6.71 -14.68 9.15
N PRO A 376 -6.26 -15.85 9.66
CA PRO A 376 -6.29 -16.16 11.09
C PRO A 376 -5.34 -15.28 11.92
N ASP A 377 -4.20 -14.88 11.37
CA ASP A 377 -3.20 -14.06 12.08
C ASP A 377 -3.68 -12.62 12.23
N LEU A 378 -4.28 -12.05 11.18
CA LEU A 378 -4.92 -10.72 11.24
C LEU A 378 -6.34 -10.76 11.83
N GLN A 379 -6.92 -11.95 12.00
CA GLN A 379 -8.31 -12.14 12.39
C GLN A 379 -9.30 -11.40 11.47
N ILE A 380 -9.04 -11.40 10.16
CA ILE A 380 -9.92 -10.80 9.16
C ILE A 380 -10.70 -11.90 8.43
N MET A 381 -12.03 -11.81 8.50
CA MET A 381 -12.93 -12.62 7.68
C MET A 381 -13.54 -11.75 6.59
N THR A 382 -13.57 -12.25 5.35
CA THR A 382 -14.46 -11.73 4.32
C THR A 382 -15.42 -12.82 3.87
N ALA A 383 -16.65 -12.44 3.53
CA ALA A 383 -17.64 -13.38 3.03
C ALA A 383 -18.57 -12.73 2.00
N ARG A 384 -18.86 -13.49 0.95
CA ARG A 384 -19.74 -13.06 -0.14
C ARG A 384 -20.92 -14.03 -0.27
N ARG A 385 -22.13 -13.48 -0.31
CA ARG A 385 -23.39 -14.26 -0.49
C ARG A 385 -24.31 -13.53 -1.46
N GLY A 386 -24.35 -14.00 -2.71
CA GLY A 386 -25.04 -13.26 -3.78
C GLY A 386 -24.38 -11.90 -3.99
N ASN A 387 -25.17 -10.85 -3.93
CA ASN A 387 -24.73 -9.46 -4.13
C ASN A 387 -24.22 -8.78 -2.85
N LEU A 388 -24.21 -9.51 -1.72
CA LEU A 388 -23.73 -8.99 -0.45
C LEU A 388 -22.28 -9.41 -0.19
N PHE A 389 -21.49 -8.48 0.30
CA PHE A 389 -20.16 -8.70 0.83
C PHE A 389 -20.09 -8.15 2.25
N VAL A 390 -19.42 -8.86 3.13
CA VAL A 390 -19.08 -8.41 4.48
C VAL A 390 -17.63 -8.74 4.79
N ALA A 391 -16.93 -7.81 5.43
CA ALA A 391 -15.67 -8.08 6.07
C ALA A 391 -15.75 -7.70 7.56
N MET A 392 -15.09 -8.48 8.42
CA MET A 392 -14.98 -8.22 9.86
C MET A 392 -13.53 -8.38 10.29
N LYS A 393 -13.05 -7.43 11.09
CA LYS A 393 -11.69 -7.39 11.66
C LYS A 393 -11.72 -7.74 13.15
N GLY A 394 -10.78 -8.58 13.59
CA GLY A 394 -10.42 -8.79 14.99
C GLY A 394 -9.08 -8.13 15.31
N GLY A 395 -8.07 -8.90 15.68
CA GLY A 395 -6.71 -8.42 15.93
C GLY A 395 -6.56 -7.60 17.21
N THR A 396 -5.70 -6.61 17.16
CA THR A 396 -5.36 -5.75 18.31
C THR A 396 -5.40 -4.27 17.96
N ASN A 397 -5.59 -3.41 18.99
CA ASN A 397 -5.43 -1.95 18.83
C ASN A 397 -3.97 -1.49 18.96
N GLY A 398 -3.01 -2.32 18.57
CA GLY A 398 -1.57 -2.02 18.60
C GLY A 398 -0.81 -2.54 17.39
N GLU A 399 -1.49 -2.71 16.27
CA GLU A 399 -0.92 -3.02 14.96
C GLU A 399 -0.24 -1.79 14.35
N SER A 400 0.55 -1.98 13.31
CA SER A 400 1.09 -0.86 12.53
C SER A 400 -0.05 -0.08 11.88
N HIS A 401 0.06 1.25 11.86
CA HIS A 401 -0.98 2.14 11.31
C HIS A 401 -2.39 1.92 11.93
N ASN A 402 -2.44 1.57 13.20
CA ASN A 402 -3.63 1.13 13.92
C ASN A 402 -4.72 2.21 14.06
N HIS A 403 -5.96 1.76 13.95
CA HIS A 403 -7.17 2.43 14.48
C HIS A 403 -7.71 1.65 15.68
N ASN A 404 -8.53 2.28 16.53
CA ASN A 404 -9.24 1.58 17.60
C ASN A 404 -10.50 0.92 17.02
N ASP A 405 -10.32 -0.15 16.24
CA ASP A 405 -11.34 -0.73 15.35
C ASP A 405 -11.55 -2.24 15.54
N VAL A 406 -11.06 -2.82 16.63
CA VAL A 406 -11.20 -4.25 16.95
C VAL A 406 -12.67 -4.67 17.02
N GLY A 407 -13.08 -5.58 16.13
CA GLY A 407 -14.45 -6.04 15.98
C GLY A 407 -15.30 -5.21 15.01
N SER A 408 -14.71 -4.22 14.32
CA SER A 408 -15.38 -3.48 13.27
C SER A 408 -15.67 -4.37 12.05
N PHE A 409 -16.65 -3.97 11.26
CA PHE A 409 -17.04 -4.67 10.04
C PHE A 409 -17.54 -3.69 8.98
N ILE A 410 -17.44 -4.08 7.72
CA ILE A 410 -17.98 -3.31 6.59
C ILE A 410 -18.97 -4.19 5.82
N VAL A 411 -19.94 -3.56 5.19
CA VAL A 411 -20.97 -4.24 4.36
C VAL A 411 -21.10 -3.52 3.03
N TYR A 412 -21.02 -4.28 1.94
CA TYR A 412 -21.29 -3.80 0.59
C TYR A 412 -22.46 -4.58 0.00
N ALA A 413 -23.31 -3.88 -0.74
CA ALA A 413 -24.47 -4.46 -1.41
C ALA A 413 -24.44 -4.06 -2.89
N ASN A 414 -24.58 -5.04 -3.81
CA ASN A 414 -24.50 -4.81 -5.26
C ASN A 414 -23.17 -4.14 -5.71
N GLY A 415 -22.08 -4.39 -4.99
CA GLY A 415 -20.78 -3.79 -5.26
C GLY A 415 -20.60 -2.35 -4.74
N GLU A 416 -21.64 -1.79 -4.06
CA GLU A 416 -21.60 -0.43 -3.51
C GLU A 416 -21.51 -0.46 -1.98
N PRO A 417 -20.83 0.52 -1.36
CA PRO A 417 -20.66 0.60 0.09
C PRO A 417 -22.00 0.91 0.79
N LEU A 418 -22.34 0.12 1.79
CA LEU A 418 -23.53 0.34 2.63
C LEU A 418 -23.14 0.78 4.04
N PHE A 419 -22.26 0.03 4.70
CA PHE A 419 -21.61 0.42 5.94
C PHE A 419 -20.11 0.31 5.77
N ILE A 420 -19.40 1.38 6.06
CA ILE A 420 -18.00 1.59 5.70
C ILE A 420 -17.09 1.64 6.91
N ASP A 421 -15.82 1.48 6.68
CA ASP A 421 -14.75 1.97 7.54
C ASP A 421 -14.30 3.33 6.99
N PRO A 422 -14.04 4.35 7.84
CA PRO A 422 -13.67 5.67 7.34
C PRO A 422 -12.31 5.69 6.64
N ALA A 423 -11.47 4.69 6.91
CA ALA A 423 -10.06 4.69 6.55
C ALA A 423 -9.31 5.89 7.19
N VAL A 424 -8.27 6.43 6.57
CA VAL A 424 -7.50 7.56 7.11
C VAL A 424 -7.66 8.81 6.25
N GLY A 425 -7.72 9.98 6.90
CA GLY A 425 -7.65 11.28 6.25
C GLY A 425 -6.22 11.75 5.97
N GLU A 426 -6.05 13.03 5.68
CA GLU A 426 -4.73 13.61 5.44
C GLU A 426 -3.80 13.44 6.64
N TYR A 427 -2.56 13.01 6.37
CA TYR A 427 -1.54 12.89 7.43
C TYR A 427 -1.12 14.26 7.96
N THR A 428 -1.15 14.37 9.28
CA THR A 428 -0.78 15.57 10.03
C THR A 428 0.35 15.27 11.02
N ALA A 429 0.84 16.27 11.72
CA ALA A 429 1.80 16.09 12.80
C ALA A 429 1.29 15.16 13.92
N LYS A 430 -0.04 15.05 14.11
CA LYS A 430 -0.65 14.13 15.08
C LYS A 430 -0.58 12.67 14.66
N THR A 431 -0.59 12.37 13.35
CA THR A 431 -0.79 11.02 12.81
C THR A 431 0.21 9.99 13.38
N PHE A 432 1.46 10.38 13.56
CA PHE A 432 2.52 9.52 14.11
C PHE A 432 2.99 9.95 15.50
N GLY A 433 2.22 10.80 16.18
CA GLY A 433 2.52 11.32 17.51
C GLY A 433 1.66 10.70 18.62
N LYS A 434 1.90 11.16 19.84
CA LYS A 434 1.11 10.78 21.04
C LYS A 434 -0.37 11.15 20.93
N ASP A 435 -0.70 12.12 20.08
CA ASP A 435 -2.04 12.67 19.90
C ASP A 435 -2.77 12.02 18.70
N ARG A 436 -2.29 10.86 18.21
CA ARG A 436 -2.90 10.12 17.09
C ARG A 436 -4.39 9.86 17.31
N TYR A 437 -4.76 9.41 18.48
CA TYR A 437 -6.14 9.04 18.81
C TYR A 437 -7.06 10.23 19.16
N ASP A 438 -6.57 11.48 19.01
CA ASP A 438 -7.42 12.67 18.91
C ASP A 438 -8.03 12.83 17.50
N ILE A 439 -7.46 12.16 16.49
CA ILE A 439 -7.99 12.13 15.14
C ILE A 439 -9.24 11.26 15.12
N TRP A 440 -10.35 11.80 14.63
CA TRP A 440 -11.65 11.14 14.74
C TRP A 440 -11.71 9.78 14.01
N THR A 441 -11.03 9.63 12.87
CA THR A 441 -10.96 8.37 12.12
C THR A 441 -10.23 7.25 12.87
N MET A 442 -9.44 7.59 13.88
CA MET A 442 -8.73 6.63 14.73
C MET A 442 -9.57 6.12 15.93
N GLN A 443 -10.71 6.78 16.19
CA GLN A 443 -11.53 6.52 17.38
C GLN A 443 -12.62 5.48 17.12
N SER A 444 -12.81 4.54 18.05
CA SER A 444 -13.81 3.48 17.89
C SER A 444 -15.26 3.97 17.75
N GLY A 445 -15.58 5.17 18.24
CA GLY A 445 -16.88 5.80 18.05
C GLY A 445 -17.21 6.19 16.61
N TYR A 446 -16.22 6.10 15.70
CA TYR A 446 -16.36 6.34 14.26
C TYR A 446 -16.06 5.09 13.42
N HIS A 447 -16.12 3.92 14.05
CA HIS A 447 -16.12 2.62 13.37
C HIS A 447 -17.45 1.90 13.65
N ASN A 448 -17.68 0.76 12.98
CA ASN A 448 -18.91 -0.02 13.17
C ASN A 448 -18.83 -0.86 14.45
N LEU A 449 -18.83 -0.17 15.60
CA LEU A 449 -18.50 -0.71 16.92
C LEU A 449 -19.47 -0.28 18.02
N PRO A 450 -19.55 -1.03 19.12
CA PRO A 450 -20.23 -0.57 20.32
C PRO A 450 -19.41 0.46 21.10
N GLN A 451 -20.06 1.50 21.60
CA GLN A 451 -19.59 2.34 22.69
C GLN A 451 -20.19 1.80 23.99
N ILE A 452 -19.42 1.04 24.75
CA ILE A 452 -19.92 0.28 25.91
C ILE A 452 -19.92 1.16 27.14
N ASN A 453 -21.09 1.32 27.81
CA ASN A 453 -21.23 2.23 28.93
C ASN A 453 -20.73 3.67 28.64
N GLY A 454 -20.80 4.09 27.36
CA GLY A 454 -20.30 5.38 26.89
C GLY A 454 -18.78 5.47 26.72
N ILE A 455 -18.08 4.33 26.82
CA ILE A 455 -16.63 4.25 26.74
C ILE A 455 -16.22 3.62 25.40
N ASP A 456 -15.26 4.24 24.73
CA ASP A 456 -14.63 3.77 23.50
C ASP A 456 -13.49 2.79 23.77
N GLN A 457 -13.03 2.09 22.73
CA GLN A 457 -11.85 1.26 22.78
C GLN A 457 -10.59 2.10 23.06
N LYS A 458 -9.52 1.45 23.46
CA LYS A 458 -8.24 2.09 23.74
C LYS A 458 -7.13 1.48 22.92
N ASP A 459 -6.14 2.29 22.58
CA ASP A 459 -4.93 1.91 21.87
C ASP A 459 -3.98 1.05 22.70
N GLY A 460 -3.25 0.19 22.02
CA GLY A 460 -2.21 -0.68 22.60
C GLY A 460 -2.43 -2.16 22.35
N LYS A 461 -1.34 -2.91 22.25
CA LYS A 461 -1.33 -4.36 21.93
C LYS A 461 -2.11 -5.23 22.92
N GLN A 462 -2.28 -4.76 24.15
CA GLN A 462 -3.08 -5.45 25.17
C GLN A 462 -4.59 -5.35 24.91
N TYR A 463 -5.03 -4.41 24.07
CA TYR A 463 -6.43 -4.24 23.71
C TYR A 463 -6.72 -5.03 22.43
N ALA A 464 -7.30 -6.22 22.58
CA ALA A 464 -7.38 -7.22 21.53
C ALA A 464 -8.70 -7.99 21.55
N ALA A 465 -9.09 -8.53 20.41
CA ALA A 465 -10.17 -9.49 20.29
C ALA A 465 -9.69 -10.91 20.65
N LYS A 466 -10.66 -11.74 21.04
CA LYS A 466 -10.48 -13.19 21.12
C LYS A 466 -11.40 -13.87 20.10
N VAL A 467 -10.83 -14.65 19.20
CA VAL A 467 -11.62 -15.47 18.28
C VAL A 467 -12.32 -16.58 19.09
N ILE A 468 -13.65 -16.56 19.07
CA ILE A 468 -14.48 -17.59 19.71
C ILE A 468 -14.75 -18.72 18.73
N SER A 469 -15.12 -18.37 17.49
CA SER A 469 -15.30 -19.35 16.42
C SER A 469 -15.29 -18.70 15.06
N HIS A 470 -14.74 -19.42 14.08
CA HIS A 470 -14.83 -19.09 12.67
C HIS A 470 -15.48 -20.28 11.93
N LYS A 471 -16.36 -19.98 11.02
CA LYS A 471 -16.95 -20.91 10.04
C LYS A 471 -17.12 -20.17 8.71
N GLU A 472 -17.33 -20.90 7.63
CA GLU A 472 -17.61 -20.31 6.32
C GLU A 472 -18.74 -19.27 6.40
N GLY A 473 -18.41 -18.02 6.09
CA GLY A 473 -19.33 -16.87 6.14
C GLY A 473 -19.76 -16.44 7.54
N GLN A 474 -19.11 -16.90 8.60
CA GLN A 474 -19.44 -16.51 9.97
C GLN A 474 -18.20 -16.39 10.84
N LEU A 475 -18.09 -15.27 11.54
CA LEU A 475 -17.06 -15.03 12.57
C LEU A 475 -17.72 -14.60 13.89
N CYS A 476 -17.26 -15.17 15.00
CA CYS A 476 -17.61 -14.74 16.35
C CYS A 476 -16.35 -14.31 17.09
N LEU A 477 -16.30 -13.07 17.53
CA LEU A 477 -15.23 -12.49 18.33
C LEU A 477 -15.76 -12.08 19.72
N ASP A 478 -14.98 -12.29 20.77
CA ASP A 478 -15.16 -11.58 22.02
C ASP A 478 -14.25 -10.33 21.97
N ILE A 479 -14.87 -9.16 21.93
CA ILE A 479 -14.19 -7.86 21.80
C ILE A 479 -14.08 -7.10 23.13
N ALA A 480 -14.51 -7.68 24.26
CA ALA A 480 -14.41 -7.04 25.56
C ALA A 480 -12.98 -6.64 25.91
N GLY A 481 -11.99 -7.43 25.47
CA GLY A 481 -10.56 -7.16 25.69
C GLY A 481 -10.04 -5.90 25.00
N ALA A 482 -10.77 -5.34 24.03
CA ALA A 482 -10.40 -4.09 23.35
C ALA A 482 -10.80 -2.83 24.13
N TYR A 483 -11.56 -2.98 25.22
CA TYR A 483 -12.06 -1.87 26.02
C TYR A 483 -11.28 -1.73 27.33
N PRO A 484 -11.08 -0.48 27.81
CA PRO A 484 -10.49 -0.24 29.13
C PRO A 484 -11.46 -0.64 30.26
N LYS A 485 -10.93 -0.76 31.47
CA LYS A 485 -11.71 -1.19 32.66
C LYS A 485 -12.91 -0.30 32.94
N GLU A 486 -12.87 0.94 32.55
CA GLU A 486 -13.93 1.95 32.69
C GLU A 486 -15.20 1.57 31.91
N ALA A 487 -15.09 0.77 30.85
CA ALA A 487 -16.25 0.23 30.15
C ALA A 487 -17.04 -0.80 30.95
N ALA A 488 -16.47 -1.32 32.04
CA ALA A 488 -17.06 -2.33 32.93
C ALA A 488 -17.66 -3.54 32.17
N VAL A 489 -17.04 -3.95 31.06
CA VAL A 489 -17.46 -5.08 30.26
C VAL A 489 -16.71 -6.35 30.70
N LYS A 490 -17.45 -7.45 30.87
CA LYS A 490 -16.89 -8.76 31.20
C LYS A 490 -16.71 -9.62 29.97
N SER A 491 -17.68 -9.59 29.04
CA SER A 491 -17.67 -10.28 27.77
C SER A 491 -18.56 -9.53 26.78
N TRP A 492 -18.11 -9.43 25.52
CA TRP A 492 -18.91 -8.89 24.42
C TRP A 492 -18.67 -9.73 23.19
N LYS A 493 -19.54 -10.72 22.96
CA LYS A 493 -19.43 -11.65 21.82
C LYS A 493 -20.24 -11.12 20.65
N ARG A 494 -19.53 -10.61 19.65
CA ARG A 494 -20.09 -10.17 18.38
C ARG A 494 -20.01 -11.32 17.37
N THR A 495 -21.15 -11.73 16.84
CA THR A 495 -21.22 -12.72 15.76
C THR A 495 -21.75 -12.07 14.50
N ILE A 496 -20.98 -12.13 13.41
CA ILE A 496 -21.40 -11.69 12.08
C ILE A 496 -21.56 -12.92 11.18
N LYS A 497 -22.69 -12.98 10.48
CA LYS A 497 -22.99 -14.05 9.54
C LYS A 497 -23.53 -13.47 8.23
N ALA A 498 -22.81 -13.77 7.13
CA ALA A 498 -23.26 -13.49 5.79
C ALA A 498 -24.36 -14.48 5.36
N MET A 499 -25.49 -13.96 4.88
CA MET A 499 -26.63 -14.73 4.36
C MET A 499 -27.02 -14.20 2.99
N LYS A 500 -27.76 -14.99 2.20
CA LYS A 500 -28.27 -14.51 0.91
C LYS A 500 -29.23 -13.31 1.04
N SER A 501 -29.92 -13.22 2.18
CA SER A 501 -30.93 -12.17 2.47
C SER A 501 -30.40 -11.00 3.28
N GLY A 502 -29.10 -10.94 3.57
CA GLY A 502 -28.51 -9.88 4.37
C GLY A 502 -27.37 -10.35 5.27
N VAL A 503 -26.87 -9.47 6.11
CA VAL A 503 -25.84 -9.74 7.12
C VAL A 503 -26.53 -9.77 8.49
N SER A 504 -26.52 -10.91 9.17
CA SER A 504 -27.01 -11.03 10.53
C SER A 504 -25.91 -10.70 11.53
N VAL A 505 -26.19 -9.80 12.46
CA VAL A 505 -25.30 -9.43 13.56
C VAL A 505 -25.98 -9.79 14.89
N ILE A 506 -25.21 -10.43 15.77
CA ILE A 506 -25.65 -10.76 17.14
C ILE A 506 -24.60 -10.19 18.09
N GLU A 507 -25.07 -9.37 19.04
CA GLU A 507 -24.30 -8.86 20.17
C GLU A 507 -24.78 -9.59 21.43
N ASP A 508 -23.92 -10.40 22.04
CA ASP A 508 -24.21 -11.18 23.23
C ASP A 508 -23.23 -10.74 24.31
N TYR A 509 -23.73 -10.02 25.34
CA TYR A 509 -22.84 -9.34 26.26
C TYR A 509 -23.17 -9.58 27.75
N GLU A 510 -22.11 -9.46 28.56
CA GLU A 510 -22.16 -9.42 30.03
C GLU A 510 -21.29 -8.26 30.53
N LEU A 511 -21.89 -7.36 31.32
CA LEU A 511 -21.21 -6.24 31.96
C LEU A 511 -20.99 -6.58 33.46
N TYR A 512 -19.91 -6.07 34.03
CA TYR A 512 -19.74 -6.06 35.49
C TYR A 512 -20.71 -5.09 36.15
N ASP A 513 -21.02 -3.97 35.48
CA ASP A 513 -21.88 -2.93 35.97
C ASP A 513 -22.52 -2.18 34.78
N TYR A 514 -23.80 -1.80 34.92
CA TYR A 514 -24.45 -0.89 33.98
C TYR A 514 -24.28 0.55 34.47
N ARG A 515 -23.68 1.41 33.66
CA ARG A 515 -23.39 2.80 34.00
C ARG A 515 -24.19 3.79 33.18
N GLN A 516 -24.30 3.53 31.88
CA GLN A 516 -25.08 4.32 30.95
C GLN A 516 -25.42 3.53 29.69
N PRO A 517 -26.36 4.01 28.83
CA PRO A 517 -26.74 3.30 27.62
C PRO A 517 -25.57 3.02 26.71
N THR A 518 -25.44 1.77 26.31
CA THR A 518 -24.52 1.36 25.24
C THR A 518 -25.09 1.70 23.88
N ARG A 519 -24.25 2.21 22.99
CA ARG A 519 -24.59 2.61 21.64
C ARG A 519 -23.82 1.75 20.63
N LEU A 520 -24.51 1.31 19.58
CA LEU A 520 -23.88 0.63 18.42
C LEU A 520 -23.76 1.67 17.31
N MET A 521 -22.53 1.95 16.87
CA MET A 521 -22.22 2.96 15.87
C MET A 521 -22.05 2.30 14.50
N PHE A 522 -22.46 2.99 13.42
CA PHE A 522 -22.26 2.57 12.04
C PHE A 522 -22.00 3.77 11.15
N LEU A 523 -20.96 3.70 10.33
CA LEU A 523 -20.69 4.72 9.32
C LEU A 523 -21.29 4.35 7.98
N THR A 524 -21.85 5.33 7.29
CA THR A 524 -22.50 5.16 6.00
C THR A 524 -22.44 6.43 5.15
N LEU A 525 -22.62 6.28 3.85
CA LEU A 525 -22.79 7.39 2.90
C LEU A 525 -24.26 7.67 2.60
N ASP A 526 -25.15 6.78 3.04
CA ASP A 526 -26.59 6.84 2.77
C ASP A 526 -27.37 7.49 3.93
N PRO A 527 -28.02 8.67 3.74
CA PRO A 527 -28.85 9.28 4.76
C PRO A 527 -30.05 8.43 5.17
N ASP A 528 -30.44 7.47 4.35
CA ASP A 528 -31.55 6.55 4.55
C ASP A 528 -31.12 5.17 5.08
N ALA A 529 -29.85 5.01 5.49
CA ALA A 529 -29.28 3.72 5.91
C ALA A 529 -30.04 3.03 7.05
N LEU A 530 -30.76 3.78 7.88
CA LEU A 530 -31.64 3.20 8.91
C LEU A 530 -32.70 2.26 8.33
N LYS A 531 -33.16 2.48 7.10
CA LYS A 531 -34.13 1.62 6.40
C LYS A 531 -33.53 0.25 6.05
N ARG A 532 -32.19 0.15 6.06
CA ARG A 532 -31.43 -1.07 5.78
C ARG A 532 -31.15 -1.92 7.03
N ILE A 533 -31.40 -1.39 8.22
CA ILE A 533 -31.15 -2.12 9.48
C ILE A 533 -32.48 -2.55 10.08
N HIS A 534 -32.73 -3.85 10.10
CA HIS A 534 -33.91 -4.44 10.73
C HIS A 534 -33.56 -4.88 12.17
N TYR A 535 -34.16 -4.23 13.14
CA TYR A 535 -33.93 -4.43 14.57
C TYR A 535 -35.25 -4.43 15.36
N ASP A 536 -35.21 -4.97 16.59
CA ASP A 536 -36.34 -4.90 17.51
C ASP A 536 -36.42 -3.51 18.17
N ALA A 537 -37.46 -2.73 17.81
CA ALA A 537 -37.68 -1.39 18.36
C ALA A 537 -38.01 -1.38 19.85
N ASN A 538 -38.36 -2.52 20.47
CA ASN A 538 -38.49 -2.62 21.92
C ASN A 538 -37.12 -2.64 22.62
N GLN A 539 -36.09 -3.16 21.95
CA GLN A 539 -34.73 -3.27 22.49
C GLN A 539 -33.84 -2.08 22.12
N LEU A 540 -34.05 -1.48 20.96
CA LEU A 540 -33.19 -0.44 20.41
C LEU A 540 -33.99 0.81 20.04
N SER A 541 -33.38 1.98 20.21
CA SER A 541 -33.77 3.22 19.54
C SER A 541 -32.70 3.63 18.55
N ALA A 542 -33.09 4.26 17.45
CA ALA A 542 -32.17 4.62 16.38
C ALA A 542 -32.17 6.13 16.10
N THR A 543 -31.01 6.67 15.84
CA THR A 543 -30.80 8.03 15.31
C THR A 543 -29.75 8.00 14.21
N ILE A 544 -29.76 9.03 13.36
CA ILE A 544 -28.73 9.25 12.35
C ILE A 544 -28.24 10.70 12.47
N GLU A 545 -26.97 10.93 12.34
CA GLU A 545 -26.36 12.26 12.36
C GLU A 545 -25.48 12.48 11.13
N ASP A 546 -25.46 13.69 10.62
CA ASP A 546 -24.59 14.14 9.54
C ASP A 546 -23.23 14.54 10.15
N ILE A 547 -22.16 13.84 9.78
CA ILE A 547 -20.79 14.11 10.22
C ILE A 547 -19.91 14.65 9.08
N SER A 548 -20.52 15.10 7.98
CA SER A 548 -19.81 15.57 6.78
C SER A 548 -18.86 16.72 7.03
N ASN A 549 -19.08 17.51 8.06
CA ASN A 549 -18.20 18.62 8.46
C ASN A 549 -16.83 18.18 9.01
N GLN A 550 -16.63 16.88 9.27
CA GLN A 550 -15.37 16.32 9.74
C GLN A 550 -14.48 15.83 8.58
N LEU A 551 -15.03 15.75 7.35
CA LEU A 551 -14.31 15.24 6.18
C LEU A 551 -13.26 16.25 5.70
N ASP A 552 -12.00 15.84 5.70
CA ASP A 552 -10.92 16.53 5.01
C ASP A 552 -10.96 16.27 3.48
N PRO A 553 -10.15 16.98 2.66
CA PRO A 553 -10.15 16.81 1.22
C PRO A 553 -9.87 15.37 0.74
N LEU A 554 -9.02 14.63 1.42
CA LEU A 554 -8.70 13.24 1.07
C LEU A 554 -9.93 12.34 1.29
N LEU A 555 -10.57 12.43 2.45
CA LEU A 555 -11.79 11.68 2.74
C LEU A 555 -12.94 12.05 1.81
N GLN A 556 -13.06 13.35 1.44
CA GLN A 556 -14.05 13.78 0.44
C GLN A 556 -13.77 13.19 -0.95
N SER A 557 -12.51 13.07 -1.34
CA SER A 557 -12.14 12.44 -2.62
C SER A 557 -12.45 10.94 -2.63
N MET A 558 -12.33 10.29 -1.47
CA MET A 558 -12.52 8.86 -1.28
C MET A 558 -14.01 8.47 -1.18
N TRP A 559 -14.77 9.21 -0.39
CA TRP A 559 -16.12 8.86 0.02
C TRP A 559 -17.21 9.82 -0.50
N GLY A 560 -16.79 10.93 -1.13
CA GLY A 560 -17.71 12.01 -1.51
C GLY A 560 -17.95 13.02 -0.38
N PRO A 561 -18.80 14.04 -0.62
CA PRO A 561 -18.95 15.18 0.28
C PRO A 561 -19.84 14.91 1.51
N LYS A 562 -20.44 13.73 1.62
CA LYS A 562 -21.39 13.39 2.67
C LYS A 562 -21.06 12.08 3.36
N MET A 563 -21.13 12.12 4.70
CA MET A 563 -20.99 10.95 5.55
C MET A 563 -21.91 11.07 6.77
N TYR A 564 -22.47 9.94 7.16
CA TYR A 564 -23.42 9.85 8.25
C TYR A 564 -23.00 8.80 9.25
N ARG A 565 -23.43 8.99 10.50
CA ARG A 565 -23.29 8.00 11.58
C ARG A 565 -24.65 7.57 12.07
N VAL A 566 -25.00 6.30 11.90
CA VAL A 566 -26.18 5.68 12.51
C VAL A 566 -25.82 5.22 13.91
N ILE A 567 -26.71 5.49 14.86
CA ILE A 567 -26.54 5.15 16.26
C ILE A 567 -27.76 4.33 16.72
N LEU A 568 -27.53 3.06 17.09
CA LEU A 568 -28.55 2.25 17.75
C LEU A 568 -28.26 2.23 19.26
N THR A 569 -29.14 2.81 20.04
CA THR A 569 -29.00 2.86 21.51
C THR A 569 -29.77 1.73 22.17
N ILE A 570 -29.11 0.93 23.01
CA ILE A 570 -29.72 -0.17 23.76
C ILE A 570 -30.56 0.44 24.89
N LYS A 571 -31.89 0.16 24.90
CA LYS A 571 -32.85 0.69 25.84
C LYS A 571 -32.78 0.03 27.24
N SER A 572 -32.28 -1.20 27.28
CA SER A 572 -32.25 -2.00 28.51
C SER A 572 -31.07 -1.64 29.40
N ALA A 573 -31.32 -1.38 30.67
CA ALA A 573 -30.28 -1.20 31.70
C ALA A 573 -29.75 -2.53 32.29
N LYS A 574 -29.91 -3.66 31.54
CA LYS A 574 -29.46 -4.97 32.01
C LYS A 574 -27.95 -5.13 31.81
N THR A 575 -27.33 -5.80 32.79
CA THR A 575 -25.89 -6.16 32.73
C THR A 575 -25.63 -7.34 31.78
N ASN A 576 -26.64 -8.08 31.38
CA ASN A 576 -26.55 -9.11 30.34
C ASN A 576 -27.73 -9.01 29.39
N ASN A 577 -27.43 -9.18 28.08
CA ASN A 577 -28.48 -9.17 27.07
C ASN A 577 -27.95 -9.78 25.76
N ARG A 578 -28.90 -10.09 24.86
CA ARG A 578 -28.64 -10.53 23.50
C ARG A 578 -29.43 -9.67 22.53
N ILE A 579 -28.73 -8.91 21.74
CA ILE A 579 -29.28 -8.04 20.70
C ILE A 579 -29.05 -8.70 19.35
N LYS A 580 -30.07 -8.71 18.50
CA LYS A 580 -29.94 -9.19 17.12
C LYS A 580 -30.50 -8.14 16.17
N TYR A 581 -29.77 -7.90 15.10
CA TYR A 581 -30.23 -7.07 13.98
C TYR A 581 -29.71 -7.67 12.66
N THR A 582 -30.33 -7.24 11.55
CA THR A 582 -29.98 -7.69 10.20
C THR A 582 -29.82 -6.48 9.31
N ILE A 583 -28.80 -6.48 8.49
CA ILE A 583 -28.50 -5.46 7.46
C ILE A 583 -28.88 -6.06 6.11
N GLN A 584 -29.69 -5.33 5.31
CA GLN A 584 -30.21 -5.79 4.01
C GLN A 584 -29.98 -4.78 2.91
#